data_bab7322c7258722742ccfff4fd1f7f40
#
_entry.id   bab7322c7258722742ccfff4fd1f7f40
#
_cell.length_a   1.000
_cell.length_b   1.000
_cell.length_c   1.000
_cell.angle_alpha   90.00
_cell.angle_beta   90.00
_cell.angle_gamma   90.00
#
_symmetry.space_group_name_H-M   'P 1'
#
loop_
_entity.id
_entity.type
_entity.pdbx_description
1 polymer ?
#
loop_
_entity_poly.entity_id
_entity_poly.type
_entity_poly.pdbx_seq_one_letter_code
_entity_poly.pdbx_strand_id
1 'polypeptide(L)'
;MKLAPWLTLFFLAVAAAAQTPAINNDTTFSVQGATPEREALLRHQIQVMRPAVLPYRIHFVRHWQYLYAAKMYQLHVPTGMASKMFTHLPSRTIFVDDDLYLGDDWLGRWMAHELGHLATNSAREDHAERAAREYRRRLKDARKGDPHSR
;
A
#
# COMPACT_ATOMS: atom_id res chain seq x y z
N MET A 1 55.45 -46.43 18.87
CA MET A 1 54.03 -46.20 19.12
C MET A 1 53.81 -44.71 19.32
N LYS A 2 53.22 -44.01 18.34
CA LYS A 2 52.88 -42.60 18.43
C LYS A 2 51.38 -42.47 18.25
N LEU A 3 50.72 -42.04 19.32
CA LEU A 3 49.26 -41.79 19.34
C LEU A 3 49.01 -40.41 18.72
N ALA A 4 48.16 -40.34 17.71
CA ALA A 4 47.67 -39.12 17.10
C ALA A 4 46.50 -38.57 17.90
N PRO A 5 46.43 -37.22 18.15
CA PRO A 5 45.25 -36.65 18.80
C PRO A 5 44.16 -36.37 17.76
N TRP A 6 42.95 -36.81 18.08
CA TRP A 6 41.74 -36.57 17.33
C TRP A 6 41.28 -35.12 17.57
N LEU A 7 41.31 -34.31 16.53
CA LEU A 7 40.77 -32.96 16.55
C LEU A 7 39.27 -33.04 16.32
N THR A 8 38.49 -32.87 17.37
CA THR A 8 37.03 -32.79 17.28
C THR A 8 36.65 -31.37 16.86
N LEU A 9 36.26 -31.23 15.59
CA LEU A 9 35.74 -29.98 15.08
C LEU A 9 34.26 -29.84 15.52
N PHE A 10 34.00 -28.92 16.46
CA PHE A 10 32.64 -28.52 16.80
C PHE A 10 32.12 -27.55 15.73
N PHE A 11 31.22 -28.01 14.86
CA PHE A 11 30.42 -27.14 14.03
C PHE A 11 29.31 -26.51 14.89
N LEU A 12 29.50 -25.24 15.20
CA LEU A 12 28.43 -24.42 15.77
C LEU A 12 27.46 -24.06 14.62
N ALA A 13 26.35 -24.80 14.51
CA ALA A 13 25.26 -24.44 13.62
C ALA A 13 24.52 -23.25 14.23
N VAL A 14 24.80 -22.06 13.72
CA VAL A 14 23.98 -20.87 13.97
C VAL A 14 22.67 -21.06 13.21
N ALA A 15 21.63 -21.50 13.91
CA ALA A 15 20.27 -21.49 13.40
C ALA A 15 19.82 -20.02 13.26
N ALA A 16 19.95 -19.46 12.05
CA ALA A 16 19.26 -18.23 11.69
C ALA A 16 17.76 -18.52 11.75
N ALA A 17 17.11 -18.12 12.83
CA ALA A 17 15.66 -18.10 12.91
C ALA A 17 15.16 -17.15 11.81
N ALA A 18 14.72 -17.72 10.70
CA ALA A 18 13.96 -17.00 9.70
C ALA A 18 12.70 -16.51 10.40
N GLN A 19 12.66 -15.20 10.71
CA GLN A 19 11.45 -14.57 11.16
C GLN A 19 10.46 -14.63 9.99
N THR A 20 9.56 -15.60 10.06
CA THR A 20 8.39 -15.66 9.20
C THR A 20 7.64 -14.34 9.42
N PRO A 21 7.45 -13.50 8.39
CA PRO A 21 6.66 -12.30 8.58
C PRO A 21 5.28 -12.73 9.06
N ALA A 22 4.83 -12.16 10.18
CA ALA A 22 3.50 -12.40 10.69
C ALA A 22 2.52 -12.07 9.56
N ILE A 23 1.86 -13.10 9.04
CA ILE A 23 0.77 -12.93 8.07
C ILE A 23 -0.36 -12.29 8.86
N ASN A 24 -0.41 -10.97 8.82
CA ASN A 24 -1.57 -10.23 9.29
C ASN A 24 -2.74 -10.68 8.41
N ASN A 25 -3.69 -11.40 9.00
CA ASN A 25 -4.89 -11.93 8.36
C ASN A 25 -5.90 -10.84 7.94
N ASP A 26 -5.43 -9.66 7.61
CA ASP A 26 -6.24 -8.64 6.96
C ASP A 26 -6.18 -8.89 5.44
N THR A 27 -6.92 -9.91 5.03
CA THR A 27 -6.82 -10.60 3.74
C THR A 27 -7.39 -9.81 2.56
N THR A 28 -7.78 -8.56 2.76
CA THR A 28 -8.42 -7.77 1.70
C THR A 28 -7.44 -7.08 0.77
N PHE A 29 -6.21 -6.81 1.20
CA PHE A 29 -5.20 -6.19 0.33
C PHE A 29 -3.76 -6.50 0.74
N SER A 30 -2.84 -6.35 -0.23
CA SER A 30 -1.39 -6.41 -0.01
C SER A 30 -0.75 -5.06 -0.36
N VAL A 31 0.34 -4.72 0.34
CA VAL A 31 1.14 -3.52 0.10
C VAL A 31 2.55 -3.93 -0.28
N GLN A 32 3.12 -3.30 -1.29
CA GLN A 32 4.51 -3.52 -1.73
C GLN A 32 5.19 -2.18 -1.96
N GLY A 33 6.47 -2.10 -1.62
CA GLY A 33 7.35 -0.96 -1.88
C GLY A 33 7.20 0.22 -0.91
N ALA A 34 6.24 0.20 0.01
CA ALA A 34 6.13 1.21 1.06
C ALA A 34 7.19 1.02 2.15
N THR A 35 7.56 2.11 2.85
CA THR A 35 8.26 1.98 4.12
C THR A 35 7.33 1.40 5.19
N PRO A 36 7.86 0.76 6.25
CA PRO A 36 7.03 0.20 7.34
C PRO A 36 6.06 1.23 7.94
N GLU A 37 6.49 2.47 8.11
CA GLU A 37 5.68 3.55 8.67
C GLU A 37 4.52 3.94 7.74
N ARG A 38 4.81 4.07 6.42
CA ARG A 38 3.78 4.35 5.42
C ARG A 38 2.78 3.20 5.28
N GLU A 39 3.27 1.97 5.32
CA GLU A 39 2.39 0.81 5.29
C GLU A 39 1.47 0.77 6.51
N ALA A 40 2.00 0.99 7.72
CA ALA A 40 1.21 1.03 8.95
C ALA A 40 0.14 2.13 8.91
N LEU A 41 0.51 3.34 8.48
CA LEU A 41 -0.42 4.44 8.30
C LEU A 41 -1.51 4.11 7.28
N LEU A 42 -1.12 3.57 6.11
CA LEU A 42 -2.05 3.21 5.06
C LEU A 42 -3.05 2.14 5.52
N ARG A 43 -2.57 1.12 6.22
CA ARG A 43 -3.44 0.08 6.80
C ARG A 43 -4.43 0.68 7.79
N HIS A 44 -3.98 1.57 8.67
CA HIS A 44 -4.87 2.28 9.58
C HIS A 44 -5.92 3.11 8.83
N GLN A 45 -5.51 3.90 7.82
CA GLN A 45 -6.43 4.71 7.03
C GLN A 45 -7.49 3.85 6.31
N ILE A 46 -7.07 2.72 5.70
CA ILE A 46 -7.99 1.78 5.02
C ILE A 46 -8.94 1.14 6.02
N GLN A 47 -8.46 0.76 7.20
CA GLN A 47 -9.29 0.23 8.27
C GLN A 47 -10.38 1.22 8.72
N VAL A 48 -10.05 2.51 8.81
CA VAL A 48 -11.02 3.58 9.10
C VAL A 48 -12.00 3.77 7.96
N MET A 49 -11.52 3.77 6.72
CA MET A 49 -12.38 3.94 5.53
C MET A 49 -13.37 2.79 5.32
N ARG A 50 -12.99 1.56 5.70
CA ARG A 50 -13.80 0.34 5.54
C ARG A 50 -14.36 0.19 4.13
N PRO A 51 -13.54 0.17 3.08
CA PRO A 51 -14.03 0.06 1.72
C PRO A 51 -14.62 -1.33 1.48
N ALA A 52 -15.80 -1.38 0.85
CA ALA A 52 -16.42 -2.64 0.43
C ALA A 52 -15.84 -3.06 -0.92
N VAL A 53 -14.64 -3.62 -0.92
CA VAL A 53 -13.92 -4.02 -2.13
C VAL A 53 -13.45 -5.47 -2.04
N LEU A 54 -13.35 -6.14 -3.18
CA LEU A 54 -12.70 -7.45 -3.31
C LEU A 54 -11.18 -7.30 -3.08
N PRO A 55 -10.42 -8.39 -2.85
CA PRO A 55 -8.99 -8.32 -2.65
C PRO A 55 -8.27 -7.54 -3.76
N TYR A 56 -7.31 -6.70 -3.37
CA TYR A 56 -6.58 -5.80 -4.26
C TYR A 56 -5.11 -5.63 -3.81
N ARG A 57 -4.32 -4.91 -4.60
CA ARG A 57 -2.91 -4.65 -4.35
C ARG A 57 -2.63 -3.15 -4.37
N ILE A 58 -1.66 -2.72 -3.56
CA ILE A 58 -1.15 -1.36 -3.55
C ILE A 58 0.35 -1.44 -3.75
N HIS A 59 0.86 -0.81 -4.82
CA HIS A 59 2.27 -0.79 -5.16
C HIS A 59 2.80 0.64 -5.08
N PHE A 60 3.71 0.88 -4.13
CA PHE A 60 4.54 2.07 -4.11
C PHE A 60 5.71 1.82 -5.06
N VAL A 61 5.84 2.65 -6.05
CA VAL A 61 6.83 2.49 -7.12
C VAL A 61 7.58 3.80 -7.37
N ARG A 62 8.79 3.70 -7.92
CA ARG A 62 9.56 4.88 -8.34
C ARG A 62 8.84 5.60 -9.46
N HIS A 63 9.06 6.91 -9.59
CA HIS A 63 8.38 7.73 -10.59
C HIS A 63 8.46 7.16 -12.02
N TRP A 64 9.62 6.68 -12.44
CA TRP A 64 9.77 6.11 -13.76
C TRP A 64 8.95 4.82 -13.96
N GLN A 65 8.83 3.98 -12.92
CA GLN A 65 7.99 2.77 -12.95
C GLN A 65 6.51 3.13 -13.00
N TYR A 66 6.11 4.17 -12.27
CA TYR A 66 4.77 4.72 -12.29
C TYR A 66 4.37 5.17 -13.70
N LEU A 67 5.24 5.97 -14.35
CA LEU A 67 5.01 6.42 -15.73
C LEU A 67 5.00 5.26 -16.73
N TYR A 68 5.88 4.28 -16.53
CA TYR A 68 5.91 3.08 -17.37
C TYR A 68 4.63 2.26 -17.23
N ALA A 69 4.14 2.03 -16.01
CA ALA A 69 2.90 1.31 -15.77
C ALA A 69 1.69 2.06 -16.36
N ALA A 70 1.60 3.38 -16.18
CA ALA A 70 0.56 4.20 -16.78
C ALA A 70 0.53 4.05 -18.32
N LYS A 71 1.69 4.08 -18.97
CA LYS A 71 1.83 3.87 -20.40
C LYS A 71 1.42 2.46 -20.83
N MET A 72 1.88 1.44 -20.13
CA MET A 72 1.57 0.03 -20.41
C MET A 72 0.08 -0.26 -20.34
N TYR A 73 -0.61 0.36 -19.38
CA TYR A 73 -2.06 0.21 -19.23
C TYR A 73 -2.87 1.23 -20.01
N GLN A 74 -2.21 2.03 -20.88
CA GLN A 74 -2.84 3.06 -21.72
C GLN A 74 -3.65 4.08 -20.93
N LEU A 75 -3.20 4.41 -19.71
CA LEU A 75 -3.86 5.38 -18.86
C LEU A 75 -3.39 6.78 -19.23
N HIS A 76 -4.34 7.70 -19.34
CA HIS A 76 -4.01 9.10 -19.50
C HIS A 76 -3.64 9.70 -18.14
N VAL A 77 -2.37 10.04 -17.96
CA VAL A 77 -1.91 10.81 -16.80
C VAL A 77 -1.90 12.29 -17.19
N PRO A 78 -2.81 13.10 -16.66
CA PRO A 78 -2.88 14.52 -17.02
C PRO A 78 -1.58 15.22 -16.65
N THR A 79 -1.01 15.95 -17.59
CA THR A 79 0.18 16.76 -17.38
C THR A 79 -0.16 17.93 -16.43
N GLY A 80 0.52 18.03 -15.29
CA GLY A 80 0.36 19.14 -14.32
C GLY A 80 -0.69 18.93 -13.22
N MET A 81 -1.68 18.10 -13.40
CA MET A 81 -2.50 17.59 -12.32
C MET A 81 -1.86 16.28 -11.87
N ALA A 82 -1.04 16.39 -10.89
CA ALA A 82 -0.30 15.25 -10.44
C ALA A 82 -1.20 14.23 -9.76
N SER A 83 -1.93 13.46 -10.54
CA SER A 83 -2.36 12.15 -10.08
C SER A 83 -1.09 11.37 -9.78
N LYS A 84 -0.75 11.26 -8.50
CA LYS A 84 0.38 10.48 -8.01
C LYS A 84 -0.05 9.06 -7.70
N MET A 85 -1.28 8.74 -8.02
CA MET A 85 -1.90 7.43 -7.90
C MET A 85 -2.79 7.16 -9.11
N PHE A 86 -2.93 5.91 -9.44
CA PHE A 86 -3.96 5.43 -10.37
C PHE A 86 -4.35 3.99 -10.07
N THR A 87 -5.55 3.61 -10.46
CA THR A 87 -6.07 2.27 -10.33
C THR A 87 -6.12 1.56 -11.68
N HIS A 88 -5.46 0.41 -11.76
CA HIS A 88 -5.66 -0.53 -12.88
C HIS A 88 -6.72 -1.56 -12.49
N LEU A 89 -7.95 -1.35 -12.94
CA LEU A 89 -9.12 -2.15 -12.58
C LEU A 89 -8.96 -3.66 -12.90
N PRO A 90 -8.49 -4.06 -14.10
CA PRO A 90 -8.38 -5.48 -14.43
C PRO A 90 -7.48 -6.26 -13.47
N SER A 91 -6.36 -5.70 -13.04
CA SER A 91 -5.46 -6.35 -12.07
C SER A 91 -5.79 -5.99 -10.62
N ARG A 92 -6.77 -5.12 -10.39
CA ARG A 92 -7.15 -4.60 -9.06
C ARG A 92 -5.93 -4.08 -8.29
N THR A 93 -5.12 -3.27 -8.98
CA THR A 93 -3.87 -2.73 -8.43
C THR A 93 -3.92 -1.21 -8.43
N ILE A 94 -3.63 -0.62 -7.27
CA ILE A 94 -3.40 0.82 -7.12
C ILE A 94 -1.88 1.05 -7.17
N PHE A 95 -1.44 1.91 -8.08
CA PHE A 95 -0.04 2.34 -8.17
C PHE A 95 0.09 3.71 -7.50
N VAL A 96 1.10 3.84 -6.64
CA VAL A 96 1.43 5.07 -5.92
C VAL A 96 2.83 5.50 -6.34
N ASP A 97 2.98 6.73 -6.80
CA ASP A 97 4.27 7.32 -7.11
C ASP A 97 4.98 7.72 -5.81
N ASP A 98 5.95 6.91 -5.39
CA ASP A 98 6.65 7.08 -4.12
C ASP A 98 7.60 8.27 -4.12
N ASP A 99 8.20 8.61 -5.26
CA ASP A 99 9.11 9.74 -5.39
C ASP A 99 8.39 11.10 -5.29
N LEU A 100 7.08 11.10 -5.52
CA LEU A 100 6.24 12.31 -5.47
C LEU A 100 5.24 12.26 -4.30
N TYR A 101 5.57 11.56 -3.24
CA TYR A 101 4.78 11.49 -2.02
C TYR A 101 4.64 12.87 -1.35
N LEU A 102 3.41 13.30 -1.08
CA LEU A 102 3.11 14.63 -0.57
C LEU A 102 2.62 14.65 0.89
N GLY A 103 2.82 13.55 1.62
CA GLY A 103 2.48 13.45 3.03
C GLY A 103 1.23 12.64 3.33
N ASP A 104 0.96 12.46 4.61
CA ASP A 104 -0.01 11.49 5.13
C ASP A 104 -1.46 11.84 4.80
N ASP A 105 -1.81 13.11 4.85
CA ASP A 105 -3.15 13.60 4.49
C ASP A 105 -3.44 13.43 3.00
N TRP A 106 -2.42 13.66 2.18
CA TRP A 106 -2.49 13.43 0.75
C TRP A 106 -2.72 11.94 0.46
N LEU A 107 -1.98 11.03 1.14
CA LEU A 107 -2.13 9.58 0.98
C LEU A 107 -3.58 9.14 1.23
N GLY A 108 -4.15 9.48 2.37
CA GLY A 108 -5.51 9.11 2.72
C GLY A 108 -6.56 9.69 1.77
N ARG A 109 -6.38 10.93 1.34
CA ARG A 109 -7.30 11.62 0.44
C ARG A 109 -7.36 10.97 -0.94
N TRP A 110 -6.21 10.66 -1.52
CA TRP A 110 -6.13 10.06 -2.85
C TRP A 110 -6.40 8.55 -2.83
N MET A 111 -5.96 7.86 -1.79
CA MET A 111 -6.32 6.45 -1.59
C MET A 111 -7.83 6.26 -1.52
N ALA A 112 -8.56 7.16 -0.87
CA ALA A 112 -10.03 7.15 -0.86
C ALA A 112 -10.62 7.20 -2.29
N HIS A 113 -10.02 7.99 -3.18
CA HIS A 113 -10.43 8.10 -4.58
C HIS A 113 -10.17 6.81 -5.36
N GLU A 114 -8.96 6.27 -5.25
CA GLU A 114 -8.57 5.02 -5.94
C GLU A 114 -9.40 3.82 -5.44
N LEU A 115 -9.69 3.75 -4.15
CA LEU A 115 -10.61 2.76 -3.59
C LEU A 115 -12.04 2.94 -4.12
N GLY A 116 -12.42 4.17 -4.45
CA GLY A 116 -13.68 4.47 -5.12
C GLY A 116 -13.80 3.81 -6.49
N HIS A 117 -12.74 3.83 -7.29
CA HIS A 117 -12.68 3.10 -8.57
C HIS A 117 -12.85 1.59 -8.36
N LEU A 118 -12.16 1.02 -7.37
CA LEU A 118 -12.27 -0.41 -7.06
C LEU A 118 -13.66 -0.80 -6.54
N ALA A 119 -14.26 0.02 -5.67
CA ALA A 119 -15.56 -0.26 -5.08
C ALA A 119 -16.70 -0.20 -6.10
N THR A 120 -16.59 0.72 -7.06
CA THR A 120 -17.60 0.86 -8.12
C THR A 120 -17.28 0.03 -9.37
N ASN A 121 -16.09 -0.59 -9.41
CA ASN A 121 -15.54 -1.26 -10.58
C ASN A 121 -15.66 -0.40 -11.86
N SER A 122 -15.35 0.87 -11.75
CA SER A 122 -15.59 1.86 -12.79
C SER A 122 -14.39 2.78 -12.98
N ALA A 123 -14.01 3.04 -14.23
CA ALA A 123 -13.03 4.04 -14.59
C ALA A 123 -13.59 5.48 -14.59
N ARG A 124 -14.89 5.64 -14.34
CA ARG A 124 -15.53 6.96 -14.31
C ARG A 124 -15.20 7.70 -13.03
N GLU A 125 -14.68 8.92 -13.18
CA GLU A 125 -14.27 9.79 -12.08
C GLU A 125 -15.44 10.15 -11.15
N ASP A 126 -16.62 10.41 -11.71
CA ASP A 126 -17.81 10.77 -10.92
C ASP A 126 -18.29 9.61 -10.03
N HIS A 127 -18.12 8.36 -10.46
CA HIS A 127 -18.42 7.19 -9.67
C HIS A 127 -17.41 7.02 -8.53
N ALA A 128 -16.12 7.10 -8.83
CA ALA A 128 -15.06 7.00 -7.85
C ALA A 128 -15.18 8.10 -6.79
N GLU A 129 -15.40 9.35 -7.20
CA GLU A 129 -15.51 10.50 -6.29
C GLU A 129 -16.74 10.39 -5.37
N ARG A 130 -17.84 9.81 -5.85
CA ARG A 130 -19.04 9.57 -5.02
C ARG A 130 -18.74 8.61 -3.87
N ALA A 131 -18.06 7.50 -4.14
CA ALA A 131 -17.63 6.55 -3.11
C ALA A 131 -16.55 7.16 -2.19
N ALA A 132 -15.60 7.90 -2.76
CA ALA A 132 -14.51 8.54 -2.03
C ALA A 132 -14.98 9.56 -0.98
N ARG A 133 -16.09 10.26 -1.22
CA ARG A 133 -16.66 11.21 -0.24
C ARG A 133 -16.99 10.54 1.09
N GLU A 134 -17.57 9.35 1.04
CA GLU A 134 -17.89 8.59 2.24
C GLU A 134 -16.61 8.15 2.98
N TYR A 135 -15.61 7.67 2.25
CA TYR A 135 -14.33 7.26 2.85
C TYR A 135 -13.61 8.44 3.50
N ARG A 136 -13.56 9.59 2.83
CA ARG A 136 -12.96 10.81 3.38
C ARG A 136 -13.73 11.34 4.60
N ARG A 137 -15.04 11.20 4.61
CA ARG A 137 -15.86 11.55 5.78
C ARG A 137 -15.46 10.72 6.99
N ARG A 138 -15.35 9.40 6.85
CA ARG A 138 -14.91 8.50 7.93
C ARG A 138 -13.52 8.86 8.45
N LEU A 139 -12.56 9.15 7.57
CA LEU A 139 -11.24 9.61 7.97
C LEU A 139 -11.28 10.92 8.76
N LYS A 140 -12.09 11.87 8.33
CA LYS A 140 -12.26 13.16 9.04
C LYS A 140 -12.90 12.98 10.41
N ASP A 141 -13.90 12.13 10.52
CA ASP A 141 -14.62 11.89 11.77
C ASP A 141 -13.73 11.15 12.79
N ALA A 142 -12.92 10.18 12.34
CA ALA A 142 -11.96 9.48 13.18
C ALA A 142 -10.91 10.44 13.78
N ARG A 143 -10.41 11.40 12.99
CA ARG A 143 -9.46 12.42 13.47
C ARG A 143 -10.06 13.36 14.53
N LYS A 144 -11.34 13.71 14.41
CA LYS A 144 -12.01 14.56 15.41
C LYS A 144 -12.19 13.86 16.75
N GLY A 145 -12.29 12.54 16.76
CA GLY A 145 -12.40 11.72 17.95
C GLY A 145 -11.07 11.42 18.65
N ASP A 146 -9.94 11.76 18.04
CA ASP A 146 -8.61 11.55 18.61
C ASP A 146 -8.20 12.77 19.45
N PRO A 147 -8.11 12.64 20.79
CA PRO A 147 -7.75 13.75 21.68
C PRO A 147 -6.30 14.24 21.47
N HIS A 148 -5.45 13.48 20.77
CA HIS A 148 -4.05 13.82 20.51
C HIS A 148 -3.83 14.52 19.17
N SER A 149 -4.88 14.79 18.39
CA SER A 149 -4.79 15.43 17.06
C SER A 149 -4.86 16.97 17.09
N ARG A 150 -4.60 17.60 18.24
CA ARG A 150 -4.57 19.08 18.41
C ARG A 150 -3.17 19.60 18.58
#